data_f5a34399fc4dd61f8ce199ff1e214ff5
#
_entry.id   f5a34399fc4dd61f8ce199ff1e214ff5
#
_cell.length_a   1.000
_cell.length_b   1.000
_cell.length_c   1.000
_cell.angle_alpha   90.00
_cell.angle_beta   90.00
_cell.angle_gamma   90.00
#
_symmetry.space_group_name_H-M   'P 1'
#
loop_
_entity.id
_entity.type
_entity.pdbx_description
1 polymer ?
#
loop_
_entity_poly.entity_id
_entity_poly.type
_entity_poly.pdbx_seq_one_letter_code
_entity_poly.pdbx_strand_id
1 'polypeptide(L)'
;MSKTRYNIDLVFANLFFGANFSFYVSLTRNYLDFQQIFMLQVLSAAVFFIPFALFSKQSFRIRWRDAGNILIVTMLIVYGWMYMLLWGSSYTSPIDASIISTLGPAVTLITDHLMHPHKYIRARVVGVVCALIGAAVLLFDHGFVLTHGSRAYGNALVLVAVVAIAINTCLLYTSPSPRDA
;
A
#
# COMPACT_ATOMS: atom_id res chain seq x y z
N MET A 1 13.40 22.58 8.16
CA MET A 1 12.96 21.56 9.14
C MET A 1 14.10 20.57 9.35
N SER A 2 14.40 20.16 10.60
CA SER A 2 15.56 19.30 10.88
C SER A 2 15.29 17.87 10.44
N LYS A 3 16.33 17.16 9.95
CA LYS A 3 16.25 15.74 9.54
C LYS A 3 15.66 14.84 10.62
N THR A 4 15.87 15.19 11.89
CA THR A 4 15.34 14.46 13.05
C THR A 4 13.80 14.49 13.14
N ARG A 5 13.17 15.61 12.80
CA ARG A 5 11.70 15.71 12.78
C ARG A 5 11.08 14.78 11.75
N TYR A 6 11.61 14.74 10.54
CA TYR A 6 11.13 13.81 9.50
C TYR A 6 11.23 12.34 9.91
N ASN A 7 12.32 11.97 10.58
CA ASN A 7 12.49 10.60 11.07
C ASN A 7 11.47 10.25 12.17
N ILE A 8 11.18 11.18 13.06
CA ILE A 8 10.17 11.00 14.11
C ILE A 8 8.78 10.87 13.50
N ASP A 9 8.42 11.75 12.58
CA ASP A 9 7.12 11.71 11.90
C ASP A 9 6.95 10.40 11.13
N LEU A 10 8.01 9.90 10.49
CA LEU A 10 8.02 8.63 9.79
C LEU A 10 7.79 7.44 10.72
N VAL A 11 8.43 7.44 11.90
CA VAL A 11 8.25 6.40 12.93
C VAL A 11 6.81 6.38 13.41
N PHE A 12 6.24 7.54 13.75
CA PHE A 12 4.84 7.65 14.15
C PHE A 12 3.88 7.18 13.06
N ALA A 13 4.10 7.59 11.80
CA ALA A 13 3.29 7.15 10.68
C ALA A 13 3.29 5.62 10.53
N ASN A 14 4.45 4.96 10.62
CA ASN A 14 4.55 3.51 10.55
C ASN A 14 3.90 2.82 11.76
N LEU A 15 4.00 3.39 12.95
CA LEU A 15 3.38 2.84 14.16
C LEU A 15 1.85 2.91 14.06
N PHE A 16 1.30 4.04 13.60
CA PHE A 16 -0.14 4.17 13.34
C PHE A 16 -0.62 3.25 12.22
N PHE A 17 0.18 3.07 11.17
CA PHE A 17 -0.15 2.14 10.08
C PHE A 17 -0.20 0.70 10.58
N GLY A 18 0.78 0.26 11.39
CA GLY A 18 0.78 -1.07 12.00
C GLY A 18 -0.40 -1.28 12.96
N ALA A 19 -0.70 -0.29 13.80
CA ALA A 19 -1.86 -0.34 14.69
C ALA A 19 -3.18 -0.43 13.90
N ASN A 20 -3.33 0.37 12.84
CA ASN A 20 -4.51 0.32 11.96
C ASN A 20 -4.74 -1.08 11.38
N PHE A 21 -3.68 -1.76 10.94
CA PHE A 21 -3.79 -3.11 10.41
C PHE A 21 -4.30 -4.12 11.47
N SER A 22 -3.82 -4.02 12.70
CA SER A 22 -4.27 -4.87 13.82
C SER A 22 -5.73 -4.63 14.18
N PHE A 23 -6.16 -3.37 14.24
CA PHE A 23 -7.56 -2.99 14.45
C PHE A 23 -8.46 -3.50 13.34
N TYR A 24 -8.01 -3.35 12.09
CA TYR A 24 -8.73 -3.83 10.93
C TYR A 24 -9.02 -5.34 11.00
N VAL A 25 -8.00 -6.15 11.28
CA VAL A 25 -8.15 -7.61 11.38
C VAL A 25 -9.11 -7.97 12.52
N SER A 26 -9.03 -7.30 13.67
CA SER A 26 -9.92 -7.53 14.80
C SER A 26 -11.39 -7.20 14.46
N LEU A 27 -11.61 -6.10 13.76
CA LEU A 27 -12.94 -5.67 13.33
C LEU A 27 -13.56 -6.63 12.31
N THR A 28 -12.78 -7.05 11.32
CA THR A 28 -13.25 -7.96 10.24
C THR A 28 -13.63 -9.33 10.76
N ARG A 29 -12.94 -9.81 11.80
CA ARG A 29 -13.24 -11.13 12.38
C ARG A 29 -14.46 -11.17 13.27
N ASN A 30 -14.77 -10.08 13.96
CA ASN A 30 -15.71 -10.12 15.07
C ASN A 30 -16.98 -9.30 14.84
N TYR A 31 -16.95 -8.28 13.97
CA TYR A 31 -18.02 -7.28 13.96
C TYR A 31 -18.53 -6.84 12.60
N LEU A 32 -17.67 -6.71 11.59
CA LEU A 32 -18.01 -6.04 10.34
C LEU A 32 -17.46 -6.79 9.12
N ASP A 33 -18.20 -6.78 8.03
CA ASP A 33 -17.70 -7.23 6.75
C ASP A 33 -16.65 -6.27 6.16
N PHE A 34 -15.76 -6.79 5.34
CA PHE A 34 -14.70 -5.98 4.72
C PHE A 34 -15.25 -4.79 3.91
N GLN A 35 -16.43 -4.94 3.29
CA GLN A 35 -17.09 -3.86 2.57
C GLN A 35 -17.55 -2.73 3.49
N GLN A 36 -18.08 -3.07 4.66
CA GLN A 36 -18.50 -2.09 5.66
C GLN A 36 -17.31 -1.31 6.22
N ILE A 37 -16.19 -2.00 6.47
CA ILE A 37 -14.96 -1.36 6.93
C ILE A 37 -14.39 -0.45 5.84
N PHE A 38 -14.39 -0.89 4.58
CA PHE A 38 -13.95 -0.07 3.45
C PHE A 38 -14.79 1.22 3.35
N MET A 39 -16.10 1.11 3.40
CA MET A 39 -16.99 2.29 3.39
C MET A 39 -16.74 3.20 4.58
N LEU A 40 -16.57 2.64 5.78
CA LEU A 40 -16.29 3.42 6.98
C LEU A 40 -14.96 4.18 6.87
N GLN A 41 -13.92 3.55 6.33
CA GLN A 41 -12.63 4.20 6.08
C GLN A 41 -12.74 5.36 5.09
N VAL A 42 -13.44 5.15 3.96
CA VAL A 42 -13.63 6.19 2.94
C VAL A 42 -14.44 7.35 3.51
N LEU A 43 -15.52 7.08 4.24
CA LEU A 43 -16.34 8.11 4.86
C LEU A 43 -15.57 8.87 5.94
N SER A 44 -14.84 8.18 6.79
CA SER A 44 -14.00 8.82 7.82
C SER A 44 -12.95 9.71 7.19
N ALA A 45 -12.26 9.24 6.15
CA ALA A 45 -11.29 10.04 5.41
C ALA A 45 -11.97 11.30 4.81
N ALA A 46 -13.13 11.16 4.20
CA ALA A 46 -13.86 12.28 3.64
C ALA A 46 -14.25 13.32 4.70
N VAL A 47 -14.75 12.87 5.86
CA VAL A 47 -15.13 13.75 6.99
C VAL A 47 -13.95 14.55 7.51
N PHE A 48 -12.74 13.97 7.54
CA PHE A 48 -11.55 14.67 8.02
C PHE A 48 -10.90 15.54 6.94
N PHE A 49 -10.80 15.05 5.71
CA PHE A 49 -10.05 15.74 4.66
C PHE A 49 -10.86 16.84 3.94
N ILE A 50 -12.20 16.70 3.81
CA ILE A 50 -13.02 17.74 3.16
C ILE A 50 -12.95 19.06 3.92
N PRO A 51 -13.19 19.12 5.26
CA PRO A 51 -13.02 20.36 6.02
C PRO A 51 -11.61 20.92 5.91
N PHE A 52 -10.59 20.06 6.03
CA PHE A 52 -9.20 20.50 5.90
C PHE A 52 -8.92 21.11 4.53
N ALA A 53 -9.45 20.52 3.45
CA ALA A 53 -9.33 21.06 2.10
C ALA A 53 -10.06 22.41 1.93
N LEU A 54 -11.24 22.55 2.52
CA LEU A 54 -12.03 23.80 2.47
C LEU A 54 -11.37 24.95 3.24
N PHE A 55 -10.75 24.64 4.40
CA PHE A 55 -10.05 25.64 5.21
C PHE A 55 -8.62 25.92 4.72
N SER A 56 -8.07 25.06 3.89
CA SER A 56 -6.76 25.27 3.25
C SER A 56 -6.90 26.41 2.22
N LYS A 57 -6.11 27.47 2.40
CA LYS A 57 -6.02 28.60 1.44
C LYS A 57 -5.34 28.23 0.13
N GLN A 58 -5.00 26.97 -0.09
CA GLN A 58 -4.38 26.51 -1.32
C GLN A 58 -5.42 26.40 -2.44
N SER A 59 -5.10 26.98 -3.59
CA SER A 59 -5.96 26.89 -4.77
C SER A 59 -5.88 25.49 -5.37
N PHE A 60 -6.92 24.68 -5.19
CA PHE A 60 -7.08 23.38 -5.83
C PHE A 60 -7.49 23.52 -7.31
N ARG A 61 -6.75 24.32 -8.09
CA ARG A 61 -6.98 24.40 -9.54
C ARG A 61 -6.35 23.17 -10.20
N ILE A 62 -7.15 22.13 -10.36
CA ILE A 62 -6.77 20.94 -11.14
C ILE A 62 -6.93 21.31 -12.62
N ARG A 63 -5.85 21.16 -13.41
CA ARG A 63 -5.93 21.26 -14.86
C ARG A 63 -6.70 20.05 -15.39
N TRP A 64 -7.62 20.23 -16.28
CA TRP A 64 -8.38 19.14 -16.90
C TRP A 64 -7.49 18.04 -17.53
N ARG A 65 -6.30 18.41 -17.97
CA ARG A 65 -5.31 17.46 -18.52
C ARG A 65 -4.75 16.53 -17.46
N ASP A 66 -4.68 16.95 -16.21
CA ASP A 66 -4.12 16.20 -15.10
C ASP A 66 -5.21 15.38 -14.38
N ALA A 67 -6.48 15.72 -14.60
CA ALA A 67 -7.63 15.07 -13.96
C ALA A 67 -7.69 13.57 -14.29
N GLY A 68 -7.37 13.17 -15.53
CA GLY A 68 -7.32 11.77 -15.94
C GLY A 68 -6.26 10.97 -15.19
N ASN A 69 -5.05 11.52 -15.06
CA ASN A 69 -3.96 10.88 -14.34
C ASN A 69 -4.28 10.76 -12.84
N ILE A 70 -4.85 11.82 -12.25
CA ILE A 70 -5.27 11.83 -10.85
C ILE A 70 -6.35 10.76 -10.62
N LEU A 71 -7.32 10.63 -11.53
CA LEU A 71 -8.36 9.62 -11.44
C LEU A 71 -7.78 8.20 -11.48
N ILE A 72 -6.87 7.91 -12.42
CA ILE A 72 -6.23 6.59 -12.57
C ILE A 72 -5.45 6.26 -11.29
N VAL A 73 -4.62 7.18 -10.82
CA VAL A 73 -3.81 7.00 -9.60
C VAL A 73 -4.70 6.77 -8.38
N THR A 74 -5.78 7.54 -8.24
CA THR A 74 -6.75 7.38 -7.14
C THR A 74 -7.47 6.04 -7.21
N MET A 75 -7.93 5.62 -8.40
CA MET A 75 -8.56 4.32 -8.60
C MET A 75 -7.61 3.17 -8.27
N LEU A 76 -6.35 3.28 -8.65
CA LEU A 76 -5.34 2.26 -8.36
C LEU A 76 -5.06 2.16 -6.85
N ILE A 77 -4.99 3.28 -6.12
CA ILE A 77 -4.81 3.27 -4.66
C ILE A 77 -6.05 2.74 -3.96
N VAL A 78 -7.22 3.27 -4.28
CA VAL A 78 -8.44 2.98 -3.50
C VAL A 78 -8.94 1.56 -3.81
N TYR A 79 -9.08 1.20 -5.08
CA TYR A 79 -9.60 -0.10 -5.48
C TYR A 79 -8.50 -1.15 -5.71
N GLY A 80 -7.42 -0.80 -6.39
CA GLY A 80 -6.35 -1.73 -6.70
C GLY A 80 -5.56 -2.16 -5.46
N TRP A 81 -5.30 -1.27 -4.53
CA TRP A 81 -4.55 -1.59 -3.32
C TRP A 81 -5.47 -1.79 -2.11
N MET A 82 -6.16 -0.74 -1.66
CA MET A 82 -6.86 -0.76 -0.38
C MET A 82 -8.01 -1.76 -0.37
N TYR A 83 -8.89 -1.74 -1.37
CA TYR A 83 -10.02 -2.65 -1.46
C TYR A 83 -9.57 -4.11 -1.64
N MET A 84 -8.58 -4.37 -2.51
CA MET A 84 -8.05 -5.72 -2.73
C MET A 84 -7.32 -6.26 -1.49
N LEU A 85 -6.59 -5.40 -0.77
CA LEU A 85 -5.95 -5.77 0.49
C LEU A 85 -6.99 -6.18 1.54
N LEU A 86 -8.05 -5.40 1.70
CA LEU A 86 -9.12 -5.66 2.64
C LEU A 86 -9.86 -6.96 2.28
N TRP A 87 -10.21 -7.10 1.03
CA TRP A 87 -10.88 -8.29 0.52
C TRP A 87 -10.01 -9.54 0.68
N GLY A 88 -8.76 -9.47 0.27
CA GLY A 88 -7.81 -10.58 0.45
C GLY A 88 -7.62 -10.96 1.93
N SER A 89 -7.49 -9.98 2.81
CA SER A 89 -7.30 -10.21 4.25
C SER A 89 -8.51 -10.87 4.91
N SER A 90 -9.71 -10.79 4.33
CA SER A 90 -10.90 -11.49 4.86
C SER A 90 -10.86 -13.01 4.61
N TYR A 91 -10.10 -13.47 3.61
CA TYR A 91 -9.95 -14.88 3.26
C TYR A 91 -8.65 -15.51 3.73
N THR A 92 -7.64 -14.72 4.09
CA THR A 92 -6.34 -15.20 4.54
C THR A 92 -6.08 -14.93 6.02
N SER A 93 -4.97 -15.46 6.55
CA SER A 93 -4.57 -15.13 7.91
C SER A 93 -3.91 -13.74 7.96
N PRO A 94 -4.03 -13.00 9.10
CA PRO A 94 -3.32 -11.73 9.28
C PRO A 94 -1.81 -11.86 9.12
N ILE A 95 -1.27 -13.00 9.52
CA ILE A 95 0.16 -13.31 9.42
C ILE A 95 0.55 -13.42 7.95
N ASP A 96 -0.18 -14.22 7.15
CA ASP A 96 0.09 -14.39 5.73
C ASP A 96 -0.02 -13.06 4.98
N ALA A 97 -1.08 -12.29 5.25
CA ALA A 97 -1.28 -10.98 4.64
C ALA A 97 -0.15 -10.00 4.98
N SER A 98 0.33 -9.99 6.25
CA SER A 98 1.44 -9.14 6.66
C SER A 98 2.75 -9.54 5.99
N ILE A 99 3.04 -10.84 5.89
CA ILE A 99 4.25 -11.35 5.24
C ILE A 99 4.23 -11.02 3.74
N ILE A 100 3.10 -11.24 3.05
CA ILE A 100 2.98 -10.88 1.63
C ILE A 100 3.16 -9.36 1.44
N SER A 101 2.64 -8.54 2.36
CA SER A 101 2.81 -7.08 2.32
C SER A 101 4.27 -6.65 2.49
N THR A 102 5.10 -7.43 3.19
CA THR A 102 6.55 -7.14 3.30
C THR A 102 7.31 -7.33 1.98
N LEU A 103 6.71 -8.00 0.99
CA LEU A 103 7.26 -8.08 -0.37
C LEU A 103 7.13 -6.76 -1.15
N GLY A 104 6.38 -5.79 -0.63
CA GLY A 104 6.15 -4.49 -1.27
C GLY A 104 7.40 -3.80 -1.80
N PRO A 105 8.48 -3.62 -1.03
CA PRO A 105 9.73 -3.02 -1.52
C PRO A 105 10.37 -3.81 -2.67
N ALA A 106 10.28 -5.15 -2.65
CA ALA A 106 10.81 -6.00 -3.72
C ALA A 106 10.01 -5.82 -5.01
N VAL A 107 8.68 -5.87 -4.91
CA VAL A 107 7.79 -5.67 -6.05
C VAL A 107 7.95 -4.26 -6.61
N THR A 108 8.07 -3.23 -5.77
CA THR A 108 8.32 -1.85 -6.19
C THR A 108 9.65 -1.73 -6.95
N LEU A 109 10.72 -2.39 -6.48
CA LEU A 109 12.01 -2.36 -7.17
C LEU A 109 11.94 -3.03 -8.54
N ILE A 110 11.24 -4.17 -8.65
CA ILE A 110 11.03 -4.87 -9.93
C ILE A 110 10.20 -4.00 -10.88
N THR A 111 9.13 -3.41 -10.38
CA THR A 111 8.24 -2.55 -11.18
C THR A 111 8.99 -1.29 -11.67
N ASP A 112 9.78 -0.66 -10.78
CA ASP A 112 10.62 0.49 -11.14
C ASP A 112 11.64 0.12 -12.22
N HIS A 113 12.24 -1.07 -12.13
CA HIS A 113 13.16 -1.55 -13.16
C HIS A 113 12.50 -1.78 -14.52
N LEU A 114 11.31 -2.32 -14.53
CA LEU A 114 10.55 -2.56 -15.75
C LEU A 114 10.12 -1.25 -16.43
N MET A 115 9.78 -0.24 -15.61
CA MET A 115 9.34 1.07 -16.12
C MET A 115 10.52 1.99 -16.47
N HIS A 116 11.61 1.88 -15.71
CA HIS A 116 12.81 2.73 -15.86
C HIS A 116 14.07 1.88 -15.71
N PRO A 117 14.69 1.42 -16.79
CA PRO A 117 15.91 0.62 -16.74
C PRO A 117 17.11 1.49 -16.28
N HIS A 118 17.29 1.59 -14.99
CA HIS A 118 18.41 2.29 -14.35
C HIS A 118 19.46 1.31 -13.86
N LYS A 119 20.71 1.77 -13.75
CA LYS A 119 21.75 0.98 -13.07
C LYS A 119 21.48 0.93 -11.57
N TYR A 120 21.07 -0.23 -11.08
CA TYR A 120 20.82 -0.41 -9.64
C TYR A 120 22.11 -0.35 -8.83
N ILE A 121 22.03 0.32 -7.68
CA ILE A 121 23.06 0.21 -6.66
C ILE A 121 22.97 -1.19 -6.07
N ARG A 122 24.05 -1.97 -6.15
CA ARG A 122 24.13 -3.36 -5.64
C ARG A 122 23.56 -3.52 -4.23
N ALA A 123 23.73 -2.51 -3.37
CA ALA A 123 23.18 -2.48 -2.02
C ALA A 123 21.64 -2.59 -1.97
N ARG A 124 20.91 -2.00 -2.91
CA ARG A 124 19.43 -2.11 -2.98
C ARG A 124 19.00 -3.54 -3.33
N VAL A 125 19.67 -4.15 -4.29
CA VAL A 125 19.38 -5.53 -4.70
C VAL A 125 19.64 -6.49 -3.54
N VAL A 126 20.78 -6.35 -2.87
CA VAL A 126 21.11 -7.17 -1.68
C VAL A 126 20.06 -7.00 -0.58
N GLY A 127 19.65 -5.77 -0.27
CA GLY A 127 18.60 -5.51 0.74
C GLY A 127 17.27 -6.18 0.41
N VAL A 128 16.85 -6.13 -0.86
CA VAL A 128 15.62 -6.81 -1.31
C VAL A 128 15.74 -8.32 -1.24
N VAL A 129 16.88 -8.89 -1.66
CA VAL A 129 17.11 -10.33 -1.56
C VAL A 129 17.08 -10.78 -0.10
N CYS A 130 17.72 -10.05 0.81
CA CYS A 130 17.66 -10.37 2.25
C CYS A 130 16.22 -10.29 2.80
N ALA A 131 15.44 -9.28 2.40
CA ALA A 131 14.04 -9.15 2.80
C ALA A 131 13.18 -10.32 2.27
N LEU A 132 13.38 -10.73 1.01
CA LEU A 132 12.70 -11.89 0.41
C LEU A 132 13.04 -13.19 1.12
N ILE A 133 14.31 -13.41 1.47
CA ILE A 133 14.73 -14.58 2.23
C ILE A 133 14.08 -14.58 3.61
N GLY A 134 14.10 -13.46 4.33
CA GLY A 134 13.43 -13.33 5.63
C GLY A 134 11.93 -13.61 5.56
N ALA A 135 11.24 -13.06 4.57
CA ALA A 135 9.82 -13.33 4.35
C ALA A 135 9.55 -14.80 4.00
N ALA A 136 10.40 -15.42 3.17
CA ALA A 136 10.28 -16.84 2.83
C ALA A 136 10.45 -17.74 4.06
N VAL A 137 11.45 -17.49 4.91
CA VAL A 137 11.66 -18.24 6.16
C VAL A 137 10.43 -18.18 7.05
N LEU A 138 9.85 -16.98 7.23
CA LEU A 138 8.62 -16.80 8.03
C LEU A 138 7.42 -17.54 7.42
N LEU A 139 7.28 -17.52 6.10
CA LEU A 139 6.20 -18.24 5.40
C LEU A 139 6.32 -19.75 5.59
N PHE A 140 7.52 -20.30 5.50
CA PHE A 140 7.76 -21.75 5.68
C PHE A 140 7.50 -22.19 7.12
N ASP A 141 7.89 -21.39 8.12
CA ASP A 141 7.71 -21.71 9.53
C ASP A 141 6.22 -21.75 9.94
N HIS A 142 5.41 -20.87 9.37
CA HIS A 142 3.97 -20.81 9.65
C HIS A 142 3.09 -21.69 8.76
N GLY A 143 3.69 -22.61 7.99
CA GLY A 143 2.94 -23.54 7.14
C GLY A 143 2.14 -22.83 6.04
N PHE A 144 2.83 -21.99 5.27
CA PHE A 144 2.23 -21.28 4.15
C PHE A 144 1.57 -22.24 3.17
N VAL A 145 0.25 -22.26 3.16
CA VAL A 145 -0.55 -23.09 2.28
C VAL A 145 -0.89 -22.31 1.01
N LEU A 146 -0.04 -22.47 0.00
CA LEU A 146 -0.36 -21.98 -1.36
C LEU A 146 -1.50 -22.77 -2.05
N THR A 147 -1.88 -23.91 -1.47
CA THR A 147 -2.45 -24.99 -2.29
C THR A 147 -3.92 -25.31 -2.07
N HIS A 148 -4.62 -24.84 -1.04
CA HIS A 148 -6.00 -25.25 -0.84
C HIS A 148 -6.97 -24.16 -0.40
N GLY A 149 -7.99 -23.92 -1.21
CA GLY A 149 -9.23 -23.27 -0.85
C GLY A 149 -9.18 -21.72 -0.77
N SER A 150 -9.97 -21.16 0.11
CA SER A 150 -10.18 -19.71 0.26
C SER A 150 -8.91 -18.92 0.66
N ARG A 151 -7.96 -19.54 1.38
CA ARG A 151 -6.70 -18.90 1.78
C ARG A 151 -5.80 -18.57 0.60
N ALA A 152 -5.66 -19.48 -0.37
CA ALA A 152 -4.87 -19.22 -1.57
C ALA A 152 -5.44 -18.05 -2.39
N TYR A 153 -6.76 -17.97 -2.47
CA TYR A 153 -7.46 -16.85 -3.10
C TYR A 153 -7.19 -15.54 -2.37
N GLY A 154 -7.29 -15.52 -1.02
CA GLY A 154 -6.96 -14.35 -0.21
C GLY A 154 -5.52 -13.88 -0.39
N ASN A 155 -4.56 -14.82 -0.36
CA ASN A 155 -3.14 -14.53 -0.58
C ASN A 155 -2.88 -13.95 -1.98
N ALA A 156 -3.55 -14.47 -3.02
CA ALA A 156 -3.45 -13.92 -4.37
C ALA A 156 -3.99 -12.49 -4.45
N LEU A 157 -5.12 -12.18 -3.81
CA LEU A 157 -5.66 -10.83 -3.75
C LEU A 157 -4.73 -9.85 -3.03
N VAL A 158 -4.12 -10.26 -1.91
CA VAL A 158 -3.12 -9.44 -1.20
C VAL A 158 -1.90 -9.18 -2.09
N LEU A 159 -1.43 -10.19 -2.82
CA LEU A 159 -0.33 -10.01 -3.77
C LEU A 159 -0.69 -9.03 -4.89
N VAL A 160 -1.89 -9.11 -5.45
CA VAL A 160 -2.40 -8.14 -6.44
C VAL A 160 -2.41 -6.74 -5.85
N ALA A 161 -2.85 -6.57 -4.60
CA ALA A 161 -2.82 -5.30 -3.91
C ALA A 161 -1.39 -4.73 -3.79
N VAL A 162 -0.41 -5.58 -3.44
CA VAL A 162 1.01 -5.19 -3.36
C VAL A 162 1.56 -4.76 -4.72
N VAL A 163 1.18 -5.44 -5.80
CA VAL A 163 1.56 -5.03 -7.16
C VAL A 163 0.91 -3.70 -7.53
N ALA A 164 -0.36 -3.51 -7.21
CA ALA A 164 -1.08 -2.27 -7.50
C ALA A 164 -0.45 -1.05 -6.81
N ILE A 165 -0.07 -1.16 -5.53
CA ILE A 165 0.61 -0.06 -4.83
C ILE A 165 2.01 0.19 -5.38
N ALA A 166 2.73 -0.85 -5.80
CA ALA A 166 4.04 -0.70 -6.44
C ALA A 166 3.96 0.08 -7.76
N ILE A 167 3.01 -0.28 -8.63
CA ILE A 167 2.74 0.44 -9.89
C ILE A 167 2.36 1.90 -9.59
N ASN A 168 1.46 2.11 -8.62
CA ASN A 168 1.04 3.44 -8.23
C ASN A 168 2.22 4.30 -7.76
N THR A 169 3.08 3.75 -6.93
CA THR A 169 4.28 4.42 -6.43
C THR A 169 5.19 4.83 -7.60
N CYS A 170 5.43 3.92 -8.55
CA CYS A 170 6.23 4.23 -9.73
C CYS A 170 5.58 5.34 -10.59
N LEU A 171 4.26 5.29 -10.82
CA LEU A 171 3.54 6.32 -11.58
C LEU A 171 3.63 7.70 -10.93
N LEU A 172 3.52 7.78 -9.61
CA LEU A 172 3.63 9.04 -8.86
C LEU A 172 5.03 9.65 -8.94
N TYR A 173 6.07 8.81 -8.87
CA TYR A 173 7.46 9.30 -8.95
C TYR A 173 7.89 9.68 -10.37
N THR A 174 7.20 9.21 -11.40
CA THR A 174 7.49 9.52 -12.79
C THR A 174 6.72 10.73 -13.34
N SER A 175 5.69 11.18 -12.63
CA SER A 175 5.00 12.42 -12.98
C SER A 175 5.95 13.61 -12.79
N PRO A 176 6.21 14.43 -13.84
CA PRO A 176 7.07 15.60 -13.72
C PRO A 176 6.52 16.52 -12.63
N SER A 177 7.39 16.85 -11.67
CA SER A 177 7.05 17.78 -10.61
C SER A 177 6.65 19.13 -11.23
N PRO A 178 5.61 19.81 -10.72
CA PRO A 178 5.26 21.16 -11.18
C PRO A 178 6.40 22.18 -10.98
N ARG A 179 7.48 21.79 -10.31
CA ARG A 179 8.68 22.61 -10.11
C ARG A 179 9.69 22.51 -11.26
N ASP A 180 9.52 21.50 -12.14
CA ASP A 180 10.43 21.26 -13.27
C ASP A 180 9.83 21.79 -14.60
N ALA A 181 8.70 22.46 -14.52
CA ALA A 181 8.02 23.17 -15.60
C ALA A 181 8.02 24.68 -15.35
#